data_21eb8600eeabae4a67d92bfa1be9f33c
#
_entry.id   21eb8600eeabae4a67d92bfa1be9f33c
#
_cell.length_a   1.000
_cell.length_b   1.000
_cell.length_c   1.000
_cell.angle_alpha   90.00
_cell.angle_beta   90.00
_cell.angle_gamma   90.00
#
_symmetry.space_group_name_H-M   'P 1'
#
loop_
_entity.id
_entity.type
_entity.pdbx_description
1 polymer ?
#
loop_
_entity_poly.entity_id
_entity_poly.type
_entity_poly.pdbx_seq_one_letter_code
_entity_poly.pdbx_strand_id
1 'polypeptide(L)'
;KKSKLRNNNYIFIAFSGEELGLFGSKYFTEHPTVDISKANYMINMDMVGRLNDSTHGVTIGGYGTSPWWGQTLASSDKYFKLNFDSSGTGPSDHTSFYRKDIPVLFFFTGAHSDYHKPSDDADKINYTGELMLIRYIYNVIDKTNGKGKLTFTKTREAQAQGKRSFGVSLGIMPDYTYSGTGVRADGVSEGKLAQRVGIKAGDVIVQIGE
;
A
#
# COMPACT_ATOMS: atom_id res chain seq x y z
N LYS A 1 -14.25 -28.89 3.99
CA LYS A 1 -12.81 -29.28 3.96
C LYS A 1 -12.14 -28.55 5.12
N LYS A 2 -11.36 -29.26 5.95
CA LYS A 2 -10.54 -28.62 7.01
C LYS A 2 -9.51 -27.72 6.35
N SER A 3 -9.43 -26.44 6.77
CA SER A 3 -8.42 -25.50 6.28
C SER A 3 -7.02 -26.07 6.46
N LYS A 4 -6.18 -25.94 5.44
CA LYS A 4 -4.76 -26.30 5.51
C LYS A 4 -3.92 -25.21 6.20
N LEU A 5 -4.46 -24.01 6.35
CA LEU A 5 -3.78 -22.82 6.90
C LEU A 5 -3.86 -22.84 8.44
N ARG A 6 -3.09 -23.71 9.11
CA ARG A 6 -3.17 -23.91 10.57
C ARG A 6 -1.89 -23.54 11.31
N ASN A 7 -0.84 -23.15 10.59
CA ASN A 7 0.46 -22.90 11.22
C ASN A 7 0.63 -21.45 11.67
N ASN A 8 -0.32 -20.57 11.33
CA ASN A 8 -0.33 -19.18 11.73
C ASN A 8 -1.70 -18.78 12.28
N ASN A 9 -1.73 -17.78 13.13
CA ASN A 9 -2.93 -17.00 13.43
C ASN A 9 -3.06 -15.89 12.40
N TYR A 10 -4.28 -15.50 12.08
CA TYR A 10 -4.58 -14.44 11.11
C TYR A 10 -5.37 -13.35 11.80
N ILE A 11 -4.96 -12.11 11.57
CA ILE A 11 -5.63 -10.92 12.06
C ILE A 11 -6.08 -10.13 10.84
N PHE A 12 -7.36 -9.79 10.76
CA PHE A 12 -7.93 -8.94 9.73
C PHE A 12 -8.24 -7.59 10.39
N ILE A 13 -7.70 -6.51 9.84
CA ILE A 13 -7.83 -5.18 10.39
C ILE A 13 -8.27 -4.22 9.27
N ALA A 14 -9.31 -3.44 9.53
CA ALA A 14 -9.66 -2.27 8.76
C ALA A 14 -9.16 -1.05 9.55
N PHE A 15 -8.12 -0.41 9.06
CA PHE A 15 -7.55 0.77 9.72
C PHE A 15 -8.39 2.01 9.45
N SER A 16 -8.44 2.91 10.42
CA SER A 16 -9.05 4.23 10.28
C SER A 16 -7.98 5.31 10.10
N GLY A 17 -8.36 6.42 9.47
CA GLY A 17 -7.50 7.60 9.33
C GLY A 17 -6.25 7.36 8.48
N GLU A 18 -6.31 6.46 7.50
CA GLU A 18 -5.24 6.20 6.56
C GLU A 18 -4.94 7.46 5.75
N GLU A 19 -5.96 8.07 5.16
CA GLU A 19 -5.93 9.30 4.36
C GLU A 19 -5.39 10.54 5.11
N LEU A 20 -5.44 10.51 6.43
CA LEU A 20 -4.93 11.59 7.30
C LEU A 20 -3.45 11.41 7.69
N GLY A 21 -2.80 10.35 7.21
CA GLY A 21 -1.39 10.05 7.47
C GLY A 21 -1.14 8.74 8.21
N LEU A 22 -1.86 7.70 7.84
CA LEU A 22 -1.72 6.33 8.36
C LEU A 22 -1.98 6.22 9.87
N PHE A 23 -2.90 7.05 10.42
CA PHE A 23 -3.05 7.15 11.89
C PHE A 23 -3.40 5.83 12.54
N GLY A 24 -4.30 5.05 11.96
CA GLY A 24 -4.75 3.78 12.52
C GLY A 24 -3.66 2.72 12.57
N SER A 25 -2.97 2.51 11.45
CA SER A 25 -1.88 1.52 11.38
C SER A 25 -0.66 1.94 12.19
N LYS A 26 -0.34 3.22 12.21
CA LYS A 26 0.72 3.77 13.05
C LYS A 26 0.41 3.56 14.53
N TYR A 27 -0.80 3.95 14.96
CA TYR A 27 -1.22 3.73 16.35
C TYR A 27 -1.19 2.26 16.73
N PHE A 28 -1.72 1.36 15.88
CA PHE A 28 -1.70 -0.08 16.14
C PHE A 28 -0.28 -0.63 16.26
N THR A 29 0.66 -0.19 15.42
CA THR A 29 2.04 -0.66 15.47
C THR A 29 2.85 -0.07 16.64
N GLU A 30 2.43 1.06 17.18
CA GLU A 30 3.03 1.70 18.37
C GLU A 30 2.38 1.19 19.68
N HIS A 31 1.09 0.82 19.65
CA HIS A 31 0.30 0.36 20.79
C HIS A 31 -0.43 -0.95 20.43
N PRO A 32 0.29 -2.02 20.10
CA PRO A 32 -0.33 -3.23 19.58
C PRO A 32 -1.12 -3.97 20.67
N THR A 33 -2.31 -4.45 20.30
CA THR A 33 -3.14 -5.31 21.17
C THR A 33 -2.71 -6.78 21.18
N VAL A 34 -1.70 -7.11 20.37
CA VAL A 34 -1.06 -8.43 20.26
C VAL A 34 0.45 -8.27 20.28
N ASP A 35 1.17 -9.33 20.57
CA ASP A 35 2.65 -9.29 20.50
C ASP A 35 3.10 -9.14 19.03
N ILE A 36 3.34 -7.89 18.61
CA ILE A 36 3.72 -7.56 17.23
C ILE A 36 5.08 -8.14 16.83
N SER A 37 5.94 -8.47 17.81
CA SER A 37 7.23 -9.12 17.54
C SER A 37 7.07 -10.51 16.92
N LYS A 38 5.90 -11.13 17.13
CA LYS A 38 5.50 -12.42 16.55
C LYS A 38 4.84 -12.30 15.19
N ALA A 39 4.55 -11.10 14.71
CA ALA A 39 4.02 -10.92 13.37
C ALA A 39 5.02 -11.48 12.34
N ASN A 40 4.54 -12.36 11.49
CA ASN A 40 5.36 -13.01 10.48
C ASN A 40 5.50 -12.13 9.25
N TYR A 41 4.39 -11.62 8.75
CA TYR A 41 4.31 -10.67 7.65
C TYR A 41 2.97 -9.93 7.69
N MET A 42 2.87 -8.87 6.91
CA MET A 42 1.62 -8.13 6.72
C MET A 42 1.29 -8.05 5.23
N ILE A 43 0.03 -8.27 4.90
CA ILE A 43 -0.51 -8.06 3.55
C ILE A 43 -1.49 -6.89 3.62
N ASN A 44 -1.21 -5.86 2.85
CA ASN A 44 -2.08 -4.71 2.66
C ASN A 44 -2.80 -4.82 1.33
N MET A 45 -4.08 -4.53 1.33
CA MET A 45 -4.91 -4.45 0.14
C MET A 45 -5.55 -3.08 0.11
N ASP A 46 -5.29 -2.34 -0.94
CA ASP A 46 -5.82 -1.00 -1.13
C ASP A 46 -6.27 -0.82 -2.58
N MET A 47 -7.45 -0.23 -2.77
CA MET A 47 -8.09 -0.04 -4.09
C MET A 47 -8.26 -1.32 -4.92
N VAL A 48 -8.35 -2.48 -4.27
CA VAL A 48 -8.39 -3.78 -4.95
C VAL A 48 -9.76 -4.10 -5.60
N GLY A 49 -10.80 -3.38 -5.23
CA GLY A 49 -12.15 -3.52 -5.79
C GLY A 49 -12.34 -2.93 -7.19
N ARG A 50 -11.35 -2.25 -7.75
CA ARG A 50 -11.48 -1.55 -9.04
C ARG A 50 -10.48 -2.07 -10.10
N LEU A 51 -10.21 -3.38 -10.10
CA LEU A 51 -9.37 -3.99 -11.13
C LEU A 51 -9.89 -3.64 -12.53
N ASN A 52 -9.00 -3.12 -13.37
CA ASN A 52 -9.33 -2.77 -14.74
C ASN A 52 -9.45 -4.03 -15.61
N ASP A 53 -10.63 -4.26 -16.20
CA ASP A 53 -10.96 -5.45 -17.00
C ASP A 53 -10.16 -5.57 -18.29
N SER A 54 -9.62 -4.47 -18.80
CA SER A 54 -8.83 -4.48 -20.05
C SER A 54 -7.36 -4.79 -19.80
N THR A 55 -6.80 -4.35 -18.66
CA THR A 55 -5.36 -4.47 -18.39
C THR A 55 -5.04 -5.56 -17.38
N HIS A 56 -5.95 -5.88 -16.48
CA HIS A 56 -5.77 -6.76 -15.32
C HIS A 56 -4.48 -6.44 -14.54
N GLY A 57 -4.10 -5.16 -14.50
CA GLY A 57 -2.86 -4.69 -13.87
C GLY A 57 -2.93 -4.77 -12.36
N VAL A 58 -1.94 -5.37 -11.73
CA VAL A 58 -1.76 -5.38 -10.28
C VAL A 58 -0.33 -5.02 -9.94
N THR A 59 -0.16 -4.00 -9.13
CA THR A 59 1.14 -3.68 -8.53
C THR A 59 1.25 -4.35 -7.16
N ILE A 60 2.37 -5.01 -6.93
CA ILE A 60 2.70 -5.67 -5.68
C ILE A 60 3.94 -4.98 -5.09
N GLY A 61 3.71 -4.07 -4.14
CA GLY A 61 4.75 -3.41 -3.38
C GLY A 61 5.30 -4.31 -2.27
N GLY A 62 6.47 -3.93 -1.72
CA GLY A 62 7.11 -4.68 -0.63
C GLY A 62 7.85 -5.94 -1.07
N TYR A 63 7.96 -6.18 -2.38
CA TYR A 63 8.60 -7.38 -2.92
C TYR A 63 10.02 -7.63 -2.38
N GLY A 64 10.78 -6.56 -2.12
CA GLY A 64 12.13 -6.63 -1.57
C GLY A 64 12.20 -6.86 -0.07
N THR A 65 11.07 -6.82 0.66
CA THR A 65 11.08 -6.87 2.13
C THR A 65 11.34 -8.25 2.72
N SER A 66 11.33 -9.28 1.89
CA SER A 66 11.78 -10.63 2.26
C SER A 66 12.27 -11.38 1.02
N PRO A 67 13.38 -12.15 1.10
CA PRO A 67 13.81 -13.04 0.02
C PRO A 67 12.77 -14.09 -0.34
N TRP A 68 11.87 -14.38 0.59
CA TRP A 68 10.80 -15.36 0.40
C TRP A 68 9.78 -14.93 -0.65
N TRP A 69 9.57 -13.63 -0.85
CA TRP A 69 8.63 -13.14 -1.82
C TRP A 69 8.99 -13.54 -3.26
N GLY A 70 10.28 -13.54 -3.60
CA GLY A 70 10.77 -14.02 -4.89
C GLY A 70 10.49 -15.50 -5.16
N GLN A 71 10.32 -16.31 -4.10
CA GLN A 71 10.01 -17.73 -4.23
C GLN A 71 8.49 -18.01 -4.22
N THR A 72 7.72 -17.12 -3.62
CA THR A 72 6.29 -17.30 -3.38
C THR A 72 5.45 -16.64 -4.46
N LEU A 73 5.81 -15.43 -4.85
CA LEU A 73 5.14 -14.68 -5.90
C LEU A 73 5.62 -15.23 -7.25
N ALA A 74 4.69 -15.72 -8.05
CA ALA A 74 5.00 -16.12 -9.41
C ALA A 74 5.47 -14.91 -10.21
N SER A 75 6.51 -15.07 -11.01
CA SER A 75 7.00 -14.02 -11.91
C SER A 75 5.99 -13.66 -13.00
N SER A 76 5.01 -14.52 -13.24
CA SER A 76 3.91 -14.30 -14.18
C SER A 76 2.65 -14.98 -13.67
N ASP A 77 1.52 -14.41 -13.97
CA ASP A 77 0.19 -14.96 -13.73
C ASP A 77 -0.59 -14.98 -15.06
N LYS A 78 -1.49 -15.94 -15.22
CA LYS A 78 -2.27 -16.06 -16.46
C LYS A 78 -3.38 -15.03 -16.56
N TYR A 79 -3.83 -14.52 -15.42
CA TYR A 79 -4.93 -13.56 -15.33
C TYR A 79 -4.43 -12.14 -15.09
N PHE A 80 -3.43 -11.96 -14.25
CA PHE A 80 -2.92 -10.65 -13.87
C PHE A 80 -1.64 -10.26 -14.63
N LYS A 81 -1.58 -8.99 -15.03
CA LYS A 81 -0.34 -8.33 -15.41
C LYS A 81 0.31 -7.79 -14.14
N LEU A 82 1.24 -8.58 -13.58
CA LEU A 82 1.90 -8.25 -12.33
C LEU A 82 3.04 -7.26 -12.55
N ASN A 83 3.10 -6.24 -11.69
CA ASN A 83 4.20 -5.31 -11.57
C ASN A 83 4.73 -5.35 -10.14
N PHE A 84 6.04 -5.51 -9.94
CA PHE A 84 6.66 -5.65 -8.63
C PHE A 84 7.45 -4.39 -8.28
N ASP A 85 7.17 -3.83 -7.09
CA ASP A 85 7.97 -2.79 -6.47
C ASP A 85 8.66 -3.35 -5.23
N SER A 86 9.98 -3.17 -5.15
CA SER A 86 10.79 -3.68 -4.04
C SER A 86 10.62 -2.87 -2.75
N SER A 87 10.14 -1.62 -2.82
CA SER A 87 10.01 -0.75 -1.65
C SER A 87 9.05 -1.31 -0.62
N GLY A 88 9.46 -1.34 0.64
CA GLY A 88 8.59 -1.65 1.76
C GLY A 88 7.83 -0.44 2.29
N THR A 89 8.13 0.75 1.77
CA THR A 89 7.41 1.99 2.09
C THR A 89 6.56 2.45 0.92
N GLY A 90 5.45 3.09 1.22
CA GLY A 90 4.52 3.62 0.24
C GLY A 90 3.40 4.40 0.93
N PRO A 91 2.44 4.93 0.16
CA PRO A 91 1.38 5.78 0.68
C PRO A 91 0.19 4.95 1.23
N SER A 92 0.44 3.85 1.94
CA SER A 92 -0.61 3.06 2.58
C SER A 92 -0.10 2.32 3.82
N ASP A 93 -0.98 1.67 4.56
CA ASP A 93 -0.81 1.13 5.92
C ASP A 93 0.34 0.11 6.09
N HIS A 94 0.77 -0.57 5.02
CA HIS A 94 1.93 -1.48 5.05
C HIS A 94 3.21 -0.79 5.51
N THR A 95 3.35 0.52 5.26
CA THR A 95 4.50 1.32 5.67
C THR A 95 4.72 1.31 7.19
N SER A 96 3.63 1.33 7.97
CA SER A 96 3.70 1.29 9.44
C SER A 96 4.30 -0.03 9.94
N PHE A 97 3.97 -1.15 9.30
CA PHE A 97 4.51 -2.47 9.63
C PHE A 97 5.95 -2.66 9.14
N TYR A 98 6.25 -2.20 7.94
CA TYR A 98 7.63 -2.20 7.43
C TYR A 98 8.59 -1.48 8.37
N ARG A 99 8.17 -0.35 8.96
CA ARG A 99 8.97 0.40 9.95
C ARG A 99 9.20 -0.34 11.28
N LYS A 100 8.50 -1.46 11.49
CA LYS A 100 8.69 -2.40 12.62
C LYS A 100 9.44 -3.65 12.20
N ASP A 101 10.17 -3.61 11.08
CA ASP A 101 10.95 -4.73 10.53
C ASP A 101 10.10 -5.98 10.24
N ILE A 102 8.86 -5.77 9.85
CA ILE A 102 7.94 -6.83 9.44
C ILE A 102 7.90 -6.86 7.90
N PRO A 103 8.13 -8.04 7.27
CA PRO A 103 7.95 -8.21 5.84
C PRO A 103 6.53 -7.82 5.40
N VAL A 104 6.41 -7.05 4.32
CA VAL A 104 5.11 -6.58 3.84
C VAL A 104 4.91 -6.91 2.37
N LEU A 105 3.65 -7.07 1.98
CA LEU A 105 3.18 -6.99 0.60
C LEU A 105 2.05 -5.99 0.52
N PHE A 106 2.06 -5.20 -0.53
CA PHE A 106 1.04 -4.20 -0.83
C PHE A 106 0.42 -4.46 -2.19
N PHE A 107 -0.85 -4.82 -2.22
CA PHE A 107 -1.60 -5.09 -3.45
C PHE A 107 -2.42 -3.86 -3.83
N PHE A 108 -2.23 -3.41 -5.07
CA PHE A 108 -2.86 -2.21 -5.60
C PHE A 108 -3.24 -2.42 -7.06
N THR A 109 -4.48 -2.13 -7.45
CA THR A 109 -4.98 -2.34 -8.81
C THR A 109 -4.96 -1.09 -9.69
N GLY A 110 -4.41 0.00 -9.17
CA GLY A 110 -4.30 1.26 -9.88
C GLY A 110 -5.39 2.26 -9.46
N ALA A 111 -5.12 3.53 -9.74
CA ALA A 111 -6.10 4.59 -9.56
C ALA A 111 -7.17 4.56 -10.65
N HIS A 112 -8.36 5.06 -10.34
CA HIS A 112 -9.50 5.14 -11.25
C HIS A 112 -10.13 6.54 -11.22
N SER A 113 -10.99 6.82 -12.16
CA SER A 113 -11.59 8.16 -12.33
C SER A 113 -12.47 8.63 -11.18
N ASP A 114 -12.96 7.73 -10.34
CA ASP A 114 -13.79 8.04 -9.17
C ASP A 114 -12.98 8.18 -7.86
N TYR A 115 -11.65 7.97 -7.91
CA TYR A 115 -10.77 8.05 -6.73
C TYR A 115 -11.00 9.34 -5.94
N HIS A 116 -11.22 9.22 -4.63
CA HIS A 116 -11.56 10.30 -3.70
C HIS A 116 -12.80 11.14 -4.09
N LYS A 117 -13.74 10.58 -4.85
CA LYS A 117 -14.96 11.26 -5.26
C LYS A 117 -16.21 10.63 -4.65
N PRO A 118 -17.28 11.41 -4.44
CA PRO A 118 -18.57 10.88 -4.00
C PRO A 118 -19.17 9.85 -4.96
N SER A 119 -18.65 9.78 -6.18
CA SER A 119 -19.09 8.82 -7.21
C SER A 119 -18.43 7.45 -7.08
N ASP A 120 -17.54 7.21 -6.10
CA ASP A 120 -16.92 5.90 -5.87
C ASP A 120 -17.85 5.03 -5.01
N ASP A 121 -18.86 4.49 -5.64
CA ASP A 121 -19.93 3.71 -5.03
C ASP A 121 -19.75 2.20 -5.21
N ALA A 122 -20.41 1.42 -4.37
CA ALA A 122 -20.30 -0.04 -4.32
C ALA A 122 -20.75 -0.75 -5.61
N ASP A 123 -21.63 -0.14 -6.41
CA ASP A 123 -22.09 -0.66 -7.70
C ASP A 123 -20.97 -0.72 -8.77
N LYS A 124 -19.88 0.02 -8.55
CA LYS A 124 -18.72 0.08 -9.44
C LYS A 124 -17.63 -0.93 -9.09
N ILE A 125 -17.81 -1.71 -8.03
CA ILE A 125 -16.83 -2.72 -7.63
C ILE A 125 -16.79 -3.85 -8.66
N ASN A 126 -15.60 -4.18 -9.13
CA ASN A 126 -15.33 -5.35 -9.95
C ASN A 126 -15.18 -6.60 -9.06
N TYR A 127 -16.30 -7.14 -8.60
CA TYR A 127 -16.32 -8.30 -7.70
C TYR A 127 -15.64 -9.53 -8.28
N THR A 128 -15.68 -9.71 -9.61
CA THR A 128 -14.98 -10.83 -10.26
C THR A 128 -13.48 -10.65 -10.18
N GLY A 129 -12.97 -9.47 -10.49
CA GLY A 129 -11.55 -9.13 -10.40
C GLY A 129 -11.04 -9.21 -8.95
N GLU A 130 -11.81 -8.69 -8.01
CA GLU A 130 -11.49 -8.75 -6.59
C GLU A 130 -11.42 -10.20 -6.08
N LEU A 131 -12.39 -11.05 -6.44
CA LEU A 131 -12.37 -12.48 -6.07
C LEU A 131 -11.13 -13.19 -6.64
N MET A 132 -10.73 -12.88 -7.87
CA MET A 132 -9.52 -13.45 -8.47
C MET A 132 -8.28 -13.00 -7.71
N LEU A 133 -8.20 -11.73 -7.30
CA LEU A 133 -7.08 -11.22 -6.50
C LEU A 133 -7.05 -11.85 -5.10
N ILE A 134 -8.18 -12.00 -4.43
CA ILE A 134 -8.28 -12.70 -3.15
C ILE A 134 -7.76 -14.14 -3.29
N ARG A 135 -8.10 -14.84 -4.36
CA ARG A 135 -7.57 -16.19 -4.64
C ARG A 135 -6.06 -16.19 -4.84
N TYR A 136 -5.55 -15.19 -5.54
CA TYR A 136 -4.11 -15.04 -5.72
C TYR A 136 -3.41 -14.82 -4.37
N ILE A 137 -3.90 -13.90 -3.55
CA ILE A 137 -3.38 -13.62 -2.21
C ILE A 137 -3.48 -14.87 -1.31
N TYR A 138 -4.59 -15.60 -1.37
CA TYR A 138 -4.73 -16.85 -0.65
C TYR A 138 -3.65 -17.88 -1.04
N ASN A 139 -3.31 -17.99 -2.32
CA ASN A 139 -2.25 -18.87 -2.77
C ASN A 139 -0.87 -18.41 -2.27
N VAL A 140 -0.63 -17.11 -2.15
CA VAL A 140 0.59 -16.56 -1.53
C VAL A 140 0.66 -16.98 -0.06
N ILE A 141 -0.43 -16.83 0.67
CA ILE A 141 -0.54 -17.25 2.08
C ILE A 141 -0.34 -18.77 2.22
N ASP A 142 -0.94 -19.58 1.37
CA ASP A 142 -0.81 -21.05 1.41
C ASP A 142 0.64 -21.49 1.15
N LYS A 143 1.33 -20.86 0.20
CA LYS A 143 2.74 -21.13 -0.08
C LYS A 143 3.68 -20.72 1.06
N THR A 144 3.34 -19.68 1.81
CA THR A 144 4.11 -19.22 2.99
C THR A 144 3.76 -20.00 4.26
N ASN A 145 2.63 -20.72 4.27
CA ASN A 145 2.19 -21.48 5.43
C ASN A 145 3.20 -22.58 5.79
N GLY A 146 3.62 -22.63 7.05
CA GLY A 146 4.57 -23.63 7.53
C GLY A 146 6.05 -23.35 7.23
N LYS A 147 6.38 -22.17 6.70
CA LYS A 147 7.78 -21.76 6.42
C LYS A 147 8.49 -21.15 7.63
N GLY A 148 7.80 -21.05 8.76
CA GLY A 148 8.32 -20.33 9.92
C GLY A 148 8.24 -18.82 9.76
N LYS A 149 9.02 -18.10 10.56
CA LYS A 149 9.10 -16.65 10.49
C LYS A 149 9.94 -16.23 9.29
N LEU A 150 9.37 -15.37 8.44
CA LEU A 150 10.06 -14.85 7.28
C LEU A 150 11.21 -13.92 7.68
N THR A 151 12.31 -13.99 6.94
CA THR A 151 13.42 -13.06 7.12
C THR A 151 13.04 -11.69 6.57
N PHE A 152 13.16 -10.66 7.40
CA PHE A 152 13.00 -9.28 6.96
C PHE A 152 14.25 -8.79 6.23
N THR A 153 14.07 -8.08 5.15
CA THR A 153 15.11 -7.37 4.42
C THR A 153 14.73 -5.90 4.33
N LYS A 154 15.62 -5.05 4.80
CA LYS A 154 15.47 -3.62 4.65
C LYS A 154 15.66 -3.24 3.18
N THR A 155 14.64 -2.65 2.59
CA THR A 155 14.69 -2.16 1.22
C THR A 155 15.27 -0.74 1.19
N ARG A 156 15.76 -0.30 0.04
CA ARG A 156 15.93 1.14 -0.17
C ARG A 156 14.53 1.74 -0.11
N GLU A 157 14.32 2.63 0.83
CA GLU A 157 13.16 3.52 0.75
C GLU A 157 13.20 4.13 -0.63
N ALA A 158 12.06 4.15 -1.33
CA ALA A 158 11.98 4.85 -2.61
C ALA A 158 12.56 6.24 -2.34
N GLN A 159 13.79 6.46 -2.77
CA GLN A 159 14.45 7.73 -2.53
C GLN A 159 13.66 8.77 -3.31
N ALA A 160 12.95 9.63 -2.62
CA ALA A 160 13.03 11.02 -2.99
C ALA A 160 14.54 11.28 -3.06
N GLN A 161 15.11 11.38 -4.27
CA GLN A 161 16.53 11.66 -4.47
C GLN A 161 16.85 12.96 -3.74
N GLY A 162 17.49 12.87 -2.61
CA GLY A 162 17.87 14.00 -1.79
C GLY A 162 18.20 13.52 -0.39
N LYS A 163 19.47 13.30 -0.10
CA LYS A 163 19.97 13.31 1.27
C LYS A 163 19.51 14.61 1.93
N ARG A 164 18.49 14.51 2.78
CA ARG A 164 18.33 15.32 3.99
C ARG A 164 16.97 14.93 4.60
N SER A 165 16.99 14.25 5.73
CA SER A 165 15.86 14.20 6.63
C SER A 165 15.56 15.63 7.09
N PHE A 166 14.78 16.36 6.29
CA PHE A 166 14.11 17.54 6.79
C PHE A 166 12.85 17.04 7.49
N GLY A 167 12.74 17.28 8.78
CA GLY A 167 11.51 17.10 9.54
C GLY A 167 10.38 18.05 9.09
N VAL A 168 10.39 18.48 7.82
CA VAL A 168 9.45 19.41 7.23
C VAL A 168 8.68 18.69 6.13
N SER A 169 7.43 18.40 6.39
CA SER A 169 6.47 17.95 5.38
C SER A 169 5.76 19.17 4.82
N LEU A 170 5.66 19.25 3.48
CA LEU A 170 4.87 20.28 2.81
C LEU A 170 3.38 20.14 3.17
N GLY A 171 2.93 18.91 3.46
CA GLY A 171 1.55 18.63 3.85
C GLY A 171 0.58 18.64 2.67
N ILE A 172 1.04 18.24 1.48
CA ILE A 172 0.21 18.03 0.30
C ILE A 172 -0.13 16.56 0.22
N MET A 173 -1.39 16.26 -0.09
CA MET A 173 -1.83 14.95 -0.57
C MET A 173 -1.81 15.01 -2.10
N PRO A 174 -0.91 14.26 -2.77
CA PRO A 174 -0.84 14.29 -4.22
C PRO A 174 -2.04 13.59 -4.86
N ASP A 175 -2.55 14.15 -5.94
CA ASP A 175 -3.51 13.47 -6.81
C ASP A 175 -2.76 12.52 -7.76
N TYR A 176 -2.80 11.25 -7.45
CA TYR A 176 -2.15 10.19 -8.25
C TYR A 176 -2.88 9.90 -9.58
N THR A 177 -4.07 10.47 -9.80
CA THR A 177 -4.79 10.36 -11.08
C THR A 177 -4.45 11.47 -12.07
N TYR A 178 -3.73 12.49 -11.62
CA TYR A 178 -3.36 13.62 -12.44
C TYR A 178 -2.26 13.23 -13.44
N SER A 179 -2.55 13.36 -14.72
CA SER A 179 -1.65 13.01 -15.83
C SER A 179 -0.96 14.23 -16.48
N GLY A 180 -1.19 15.43 -15.95
CA GLY A 180 -0.53 16.66 -16.44
C GLY A 180 0.86 16.85 -15.88
N THR A 181 1.53 17.94 -16.30
CA THR A 181 2.85 18.31 -15.79
C THR A 181 2.75 18.87 -14.37
N GLY A 182 3.59 18.36 -13.46
CA GLY A 182 3.63 18.80 -12.05
C GLY A 182 2.91 17.84 -11.11
N VAL A 183 2.70 18.28 -9.87
CA VAL A 183 1.97 17.54 -8.82
C VAL A 183 0.71 18.31 -8.48
N ARG A 184 -0.45 17.75 -8.82
CA ARG A 184 -1.74 18.32 -8.39
C ARG A 184 -1.99 17.93 -6.94
N ALA A 185 -2.39 18.89 -6.12
CA ALA A 185 -2.84 18.64 -4.78
C ALA A 185 -4.28 18.10 -4.81
N ASP A 186 -4.52 16.92 -4.26
CA ASP A 186 -5.87 16.42 -3.97
C ASP A 186 -6.39 17.05 -2.67
N GLY A 187 -5.48 17.37 -1.76
CA GLY A 187 -5.77 18.06 -0.52
C GLY A 187 -4.51 18.60 0.17
N VAL A 188 -4.72 19.29 1.28
CA VAL A 188 -3.64 19.79 2.16
C VAL A 188 -3.91 19.43 3.60
N SER A 189 -2.87 19.00 4.30
CA SER A 189 -2.95 18.65 5.73
C SER A 189 -3.04 19.92 6.59
N GLU A 190 -3.94 19.89 7.57
CA GLU A 190 -4.13 21.00 8.51
C GLU A 190 -2.85 21.31 9.29
N GLY A 191 -2.58 22.61 9.48
CA GLY A 191 -1.41 23.09 10.21
C GLY A 191 -0.07 22.94 9.50
N LYS A 192 -0.02 22.33 8.30
CA LYS A 192 1.20 22.17 7.51
C LYS A 192 1.48 23.39 6.61
N LEU A 193 2.70 23.39 6.03
CA LEU A 193 3.16 24.53 5.25
C LEU A 193 2.24 24.83 4.06
N ALA A 194 1.79 23.81 3.33
CA ALA A 194 0.91 23.98 2.17
C ALA A 194 -0.36 24.78 2.53
N GLN A 195 -1.04 24.43 3.61
CA GLN A 195 -2.20 25.18 4.07
C GLN A 195 -1.84 26.63 4.46
N ARG A 196 -0.73 26.80 5.16
CA ARG A 196 -0.28 28.13 5.64
C ARG A 196 0.08 29.08 4.51
N VAL A 197 0.58 28.57 3.38
CA VAL A 197 0.91 29.35 2.18
C VAL A 197 -0.25 29.43 1.19
N GLY A 198 -1.41 28.86 1.54
CA GLY A 198 -2.65 29.00 0.77
C GLY A 198 -2.82 28.02 -0.38
N ILE A 199 -2.04 26.93 -0.43
CA ILE A 199 -2.25 25.84 -1.40
C ILE A 199 -3.57 25.14 -1.05
N LYS A 200 -4.36 24.81 -2.08
CA LYS A 200 -5.68 24.18 -1.97
C LYS A 200 -5.76 22.94 -2.84
N ALA A 201 -6.77 22.11 -2.60
CA ALA A 201 -7.13 21.02 -3.49
C ALA A 201 -7.36 21.57 -4.91
N GLY A 202 -6.80 20.89 -5.90
CA GLY A 202 -6.83 21.26 -7.31
C GLY A 202 -5.62 22.09 -7.79
N ASP A 203 -4.85 22.69 -6.89
CA ASP A 203 -3.63 23.41 -7.27
C ASP A 203 -2.57 22.47 -7.83
N VAL A 204 -1.85 22.93 -8.86
CA VAL A 204 -0.77 22.16 -9.49
C VAL A 204 0.57 22.82 -9.20
N ILE A 205 1.45 22.09 -8.52
CA ILE A 205 2.81 22.52 -8.25
C ILE A 205 3.67 22.10 -9.42
N VAL A 206 4.15 23.05 -10.19
CA VAL A 206 4.95 22.81 -11.40
C VAL A 206 6.44 23.00 -11.16
N GLN A 207 6.81 23.70 -10.09
CA GLN A 207 8.19 23.97 -9.74
C GLN A 207 8.34 24.27 -8.25
N ILE A 208 9.43 23.84 -7.65
CA ILE A 208 9.85 24.20 -6.29
C ILE A 208 11.30 24.67 -6.37
N GLY A 209 11.53 25.93 -5.95
CA GLY A 209 12.84 26.59 -6.07
C GLY A 209 12.99 27.37 -7.39
N GLU A 210 14.17 28.01 -7.58
CA GLU A 210 14.53 28.76 -8.80
C GLU A 210 14.92 27.83 -9.95
#